data_154bf8413a8b6f744fa061d322b2f018
#
_entry.id   154bf8413a8b6f744fa061d322b2f018
#
_cell.length_a   1.000
_cell.length_b   1.000
_cell.length_c   1.000
_cell.angle_alpha   90.00
_cell.angle_beta   90.00
_cell.angle_gamma   90.00
#
_symmetry.space_group_name_H-M   'P 1'
#
loop_
_entity.id
_entity.type
_entity.pdbx_description
1 polymer ?
#
loop_
_entity_poly.entity_id
_entity_poly.type
_entity_poly.pdbx_seq_one_letter_code
_entity_poly.pdbx_strand_id
1 'polypeptide(L)'
;MGYFVGIPLGGAAEKDCQVRFGKNMTFQVETRAPHLPAEWALQSGVQLTWPHADTDWAYMLEEVQQCFIAIASEIAKRELLLIVTPEPEEVRKQISATVDMDNVRFLKCETNDTWARDHGAVTMVDTEGPSLLDFTFNGWGLKFTSDKDNQITRRAVEAEILKGRYINRLGFVLEGGSIESDGMGTLLTTSECLLSPNRNGQLNKVEIEEYLRSTFHLERVLWLDYGYLAGDDTDSHIDTLARFCSPDTIAYVQCRDVNDEHYEELHRMEEQLKTFRTLAGEPYRLLALPMADKIEAEGERLPATYANFLIMNDAVLYPTYNQPENDMHAKEVLQMAFPKHEIVGVDCRALIKQHGSLHCVTMQYPIGVIR
;
A
#
# COMPACT_ATOMS: atom_id res chain seq x y z
N MET A 1 -11.02 -60.30 -18.39
CA MET A 1 -10.58 -59.46 -19.48
C MET A 1 -11.48 -58.24 -19.54
N GLY A 2 -11.07 -57.15 -18.97
CA GLY A 2 -11.82 -55.91 -18.95
C GLY A 2 -10.86 -54.80 -19.43
N TYR A 3 -11.20 -54.16 -20.56
CA TYR A 3 -10.45 -53.06 -21.13
C TYR A 3 -10.80 -51.75 -20.42
N PHE A 4 -9.81 -51.11 -19.77
CA PHE A 4 -9.91 -49.72 -19.36
C PHE A 4 -9.59 -48.82 -20.56
N VAL A 5 -10.54 -47.99 -20.96
CA VAL A 5 -10.35 -46.93 -21.94
C VAL A 5 -9.97 -45.68 -21.15
N GLY A 6 -8.73 -45.22 -21.28
CA GLY A 6 -8.26 -43.96 -20.73
C GLY A 6 -8.84 -42.78 -21.52
N ILE A 7 -9.42 -41.84 -20.80
CA ILE A 7 -9.85 -40.52 -21.32
C ILE A 7 -8.62 -39.62 -21.27
N PRO A 8 -8.20 -38.95 -22.36
CA PRO A 8 -7.14 -37.97 -22.32
C PRO A 8 -7.66 -36.69 -21.70
N LEU A 9 -7.00 -36.24 -20.63
CA LEU A 9 -7.17 -34.86 -20.08
C LEU A 9 -6.67 -33.89 -21.15
N GLY A 10 -7.60 -33.11 -21.70
CA GLY A 10 -7.31 -32.07 -22.64
C GLY A 10 -6.51 -30.95 -21.97
N GLY A 11 -5.33 -30.68 -22.51
CA GLY A 11 -4.53 -29.53 -22.12
C GLY A 11 -5.27 -28.22 -22.44
N ALA A 12 -5.40 -27.36 -21.44
CA ALA A 12 -5.82 -25.98 -21.65
C ALA A 12 -4.75 -25.29 -22.50
N ALA A 13 -5.17 -24.75 -23.66
CA ALA A 13 -4.29 -23.94 -24.50
C ALA A 13 -3.94 -22.65 -23.78
N GLU A 14 -2.65 -22.43 -23.53
CA GLU A 14 -2.10 -21.15 -23.12
C GLU A 14 -2.48 -20.08 -24.16
N LYS A 15 -3.30 -19.11 -23.77
CA LYS A 15 -3.54 -17.92 -24.56
C LYS A 15 -2.58 -16.84 -24.08
N ASP A 16 -1.51 -16.62 -24.85
CA ASP A 16 -0.64 -15.47 -24.67
C ASP A 16 -1.40 -14.18 -24.94
N CYS A 17 -1.67 -13.41 -23.90
CA CYS A 17 -2.22 -12.06 -24.02
C CYS A 17 -1.03 -11.08 -23.95
N GLN A 18 -0.71 -10.45 -25.11
CA GLN A 18 0.35 -9.44 -25.19
C GLN A 18 -0.25 -8.04 -24.99
N VAL A 19 0.18 -7.35 -23.94
CA VAL A 19 -0.15 -5.95 -23.71
C VAL A 19 1.07 -5.08 -24.04
N ARG A 20 0.92 -4.11 -24.97
CA ARG A 20 1.99 -3.19 -25.37
C ARG A 20 1.89 -1.89 -24.58
N PHE A 21 2.91 -1.56 -23.81
CA PHE A 21 3.13 -0.26 -23.19
C PHE A 21 4.41 0.39 -23.74
N GLY A 22 4.47 1.71 -23.79
CA GLY A 22 5.47 2.54 -24.48
C GLY A 22 6.88 1.95 -24.60
N LYS A 23 7.47 2.07 -25.80
CA LYS A 23 8.78 1.59 -26.21
C LYS A 23 9.08 0.08 -25.97
N ASN A 24 8.36 -0.80 -26.68
CA ASN A 24 8.79 -2.18 -26.99
C ASN A 24 9.06 -3.16 -25.83
N MET A 25 8.38 -3.07 -24.69
CA MET A 25 8.35 -4.16 -23.73
C MET A 25 7.07 -4.99 -23.89
N THR A 26 7.22 -6.28 -24.17
CA THR A 26 6.13 -7.26 -24.23
C THR A 26 6.23 -8.12 -22.97
N PHE A 27 5.22 -8.08 -22.12
CA PHE A 27 5.14 -8.91 -20.93
C PHE A 27 4.20 -10.09 -21.19
N GLN A 28 4.59 -11.28 -20.76
CA GLN A 28 3.69 -12.43 -20.67
C GLN A 28 2.90 -12.30 -19.36
N VAL A 29 1.60 -12.18 -19.45
CA VAL A 29 0.72 -12.27 -18.29
C VAL A 29 0.54 -13.74 -17.96
N GLU A 30 1.14 -14.21 -16.87
CA GLU A 30 0.87 -15.55 -16.37
C GLU A 30 -0.63 -15.67 -16.04
N THR A 31 -1.27 -16.69 -16.60
CA THR A 31 -2.68 -17.00 -16.32
C THR A 31 -2.78 -17.63 -14.94
N ARG A 32 -3.02 -16.81 -13.91
CA ARG A 32 -3.22 -17.28 -12.54
C ARG A 32 -4.70 -17.25 -12.16
N ALA A 33 -5.09 -18.12 -11.23
CA ALA A 33 -6.38 -18.02 -10.52
C ALA A 33 -6.51 -16.63 -9.86
N PRO A 34 -7.74 -16.15 -9.57
CA PRO A 34 -7.93 -14.88 -8.89
C PRO A 34 -7.10 -14.78 -7.61
N HIS A 35 -6.34 -13.70 -7.46
CA HIS A 35 -5.49 -13.48 -6.28
C HIS A 35 -5.28 -11.99 -6.01
N LEU A 36 -4.97 -11.65 -4.78
CA LEU A 36 -4.48 -10.33 -4.39
C LEU A 36 -2.98 -10.29 -4.70
N PRO A 37 -2.52 -9.45 -5.67
CA PRO A 37 -1.11 -9.38 -6.01
C PRO A 37 -0.31 -8.78 -4.85
N ALA A 38 0.99 -9.12 -4.79
CA ALA A 38 1.93 -8.40 -3.94
C ALA A 38 2.21 -7.01 -4.50
N GLU A 39 2.69 -6.08 -3.67
CA GLU A 39 2.99 -4.72 -4.12
C GLU A 39 4.12 -4.67 -5.16
N TRP A 40 5.08 -5.61 -5.13
CA TRP A 40 6.14 -5.74 -6.15
C TRP A 40 5.69 -6.40 -7.46
N ALA A 41 4.41 -6.75 -7.62
CA ALA A 41 3.89 -7.18 -8.90
C ALA A 41 3.91 -6.01 -9.89
N LEU A 42 4.00 -6.31 -11.21
CA LEU A 42 4.02 -5.25 -12.22
C LEU A 42 2.81 -4.32 -12.10
N GLN A 43 3.10 -3.02 -12.08
CA GLN A 43 2.14 -1.96 -11.88
C GLN A 43 1.92 -1.16 -13.17
N SER A 44 0.72 -0.61 -13.34
CA SER A 44 0.45 0.41 -14.35
C SER A 44 0.74 1.82 -13.83
N GLY A 45 0.65 2.02 -12.54
CA GLY A 45 0.92 3.31 -11.92
C GLY A 45 0.38 3.45 -10.50
N VAL A 46 0.53 4.66 -9.96
CA VAL A 46 0.21 5.01 -8.58
C VAL A 46 -0.77 6.18 -8.55
N GLN A 47 -1.72 6.15 -7.59
CA GLN A 47 -2.62 7.27 -7.27
C GLN A 47 -2.04 8.09 -6.12
N LEU A 48 -2.17 9.41 -6.27
CA LEU A 48 -2.09 10.41 -5.21
C LEU A 48 -3.42 11.15 -5.10
N THR A 49 -3.87 11.46 -3.90
CA THR A 49 -4.96 12.40 -3.65
C THR A 49 -4.35 13.70 -3.14
N TRP A 50 -4.51 14.78 -3.92
CA TRP A 50 -3.70 16.01 -3.78
C TRP A 50 -4.17 16.88 -2.62
N PRO A 51 -3.26 17.38 -1.75
CA PRO A 51 -3.63 18.28 -0.65
C PRO A 51 -4.10 19.64 -1.17
N HIS A 52 -5.19 20.15 -0.60
CA HIS A 52 -5.79 21.44 -0.93
C HIS A 52 -6.30 22.18 0.32
N ALA A 53 -6.81 23.40 0.12
CA ALA A 53 -7.16 24.29 1.22
C ALA A 53 -8.31 23.78 2.13
N ASP A 54 -9.11 22.84 1.65
CA ASP A 54 -10.22 22.25 2.42
C ASP A 54 -9.85 20.89 3.06
N THR A 55 -8.55 20.52 3.09
CA THR A 55 -8.02 19.37 3.81
C THR A 55 -7.36 19.78 5.11
N ASP A 56 -7.05 18.84 5.98
CA ASP A 56 -6.36 19.10 7.25
C ASP A 56 -4.95 19.68 7.06
N TRP A 57 -4.45 19.73 5.82
CA TRP A 57 -3.18 20.35 5.42
C TRP A 57 -3.21 21.86 5.24
N ALA A 58 -4.38 22.51 5.34
CA ALA A 58 -4.54 23.95 5.05
C ALA A 58 -3.52 24.85 5.77
N TYR A 59 -3.14 24.51 7.02
CA TYR A 59 -2.20 25.30 7.82
C TYR A 59 -0.72 25.19 7.36
N MET A 60 -0.37 24.17 6.55
CA MET A 60 0.97 23.95 6.03
C MET A 60 0.98 23.51 4.55
N LEU A 61 0.01 23.99 3.79
CA LEU A 61 -0.28 23.52 2.43
C LEU A 61 0.92 23.57 1.49
N GLU A 62 1.70 24.67 1.52
CA GLU A 62 2.89 24.80 0.67
C GLU A 62 3.95 23.74 1.00
N GLU A 63 4.20 23.47 2.28
CA GLU A 63 5.20 22.49 2.73
C GLU A 63 4.80 21.07 2.30
N VAL A 64 3.55 20.68 2.50
CA VAL A 64 3.09 19.34 2.12
C VAL A 64 3.03 19.19 0.60
N GLN A 65 2.63 20.21 -0.14
CA GLN A 65 2.64 20.18 -1.61
C GLN A 65 4.05 19.98 -2.18
N GLN A 66 5.10 20.52 -1.57
CA GLN A 66 6.47 20.24 -2.01
C GLN A 66 6.84 18.77 -1.81
N CYS A 67 6.43 18.13 -0.72
CA CYS A 67 6.60 16.70 -0.53
C CYS A 67 5.85 15.89 -1.61
N PHE A 68 4.58 16.24 -1.88
CA PHE A 68 3.78 15.61 -2.93
C PHE A 68 4.39 15.78 -4.33
N ILE A 69 4.97 16.95 -4.65
CA ILE A 69 5.69 17.19 -5.91
C ILE A 69 6.91 16.26 -6.03
N ALA A 70 7.66 16.07 -4.94
CA ALA A 70 8.80 15.16 -4.93
C ALA A 70 8.35 13.70 -5.19
N ILE A 71 7.31 13.23 -4.49
CA ILE A 71 6.72 11.89 -4.71
C ILE A 71 6.21 11.76 -6.15
N ALA A 72 5.42 12.72 -6.63
CA ALA A 72 4.85 12.73 -7.98
C ALA A 72 5.93 12.68 -9.06
N SER A 73 7.04 13.42 -8.88
CA SER A 73 8.18 13.42 -9.79
C SER A 73 8.83 12.04 -9.89
N GLU A 74 9.03 11.36 -8.76
CA GLU A 74 9.65 10.02 -8.76
C GLU A 74 8.72 8.96 -9.37
N ILE A 75 7.41 9.05 -9.12
CA ILE A 75 6.42 8.14 -9.73
C ILE A 75 6.38 8.36 -11.24
N ALA A 76 6.16 9.59 -11.69
CA ALA A 76 5.96 9.91 -13.12
C ALA A 76 7.19 9.65 -14.01
N LYS A 77 8.39 9.54 -13.44
CA LYS A 77 9.60 9.09 -14.16
C LYS A 77 9.53 7.62 -14.60
N ARG A 78 8.72 6.80 -13.94
CA ARG A 78 8.77 5.33 -14.05
C ARG A 78 7.46 4.70 -14.48
N GLU A 79 6.34 5.25 -14.03
CA GLU A 79 5.01 4.70 -14.28
C GLU A 79 3.93 5.79 -14.32
N LEU A 80 2.69 5.43 -14.61
CA LEU A 80 1.62 6.41 -14.67
C LEU A 80 1.31 6.92 -13.25
N LEU A 81 1.00 8.21 -13.18
CA LEU A 81 0.57 8.88 -11.97
C LEU A 81 -0.88 9.35 -12.13
N LEU A 82 -1.77 8.83 -11.30
CA LEU A 82 -3.13 9.37 -11.16
C LEU A 82 -3.17 10.40 -10.04
N ILE A 83 -3.52 11.63 -10.36
CA ILE A 83 -3.76 12.68 -9.37
C ILE A 83 -5.27 12.93 -9.25
N VAL A 84 -5.80 12.72 -8.06
CA VAL A 84 -7.17 13.04 -7.68
C VAL A 84 -7.18 14.40 -6.97
N THR A 85 -8.00 15.33 -7.45
CA THR A 85 -8.06 16.70 -6.90
C THR A 85 -9.36 17.42 -7.36
N PRO A 86 -9.92 18.33 -6.55
CA PRO A 86 -11.00 19.22 -7.02
C PRO A 86 -10.52 20.23 -8.08
N GLU A 87 -9.21 20.54 -8.14
CA GLU A 87 -8.63 21.63 -8.94
C GLU A 87 -7.51 21.16 -9.89
N PRO A 88 -7.79 20.30 -10.92
CA PRO A 88 -6.76 19.71 -11.78
C PRO A 88 -5.87 20.73 -12.50
N GLU A 89 -6.42 21.84 -12.95
CA GLU A 89 -5.65 22.85 -13.70
C GLU A 89 -4.66 23.60 -12.79
N GLU A 90 -5.00 23.79 -11.53
CA GLU A 90 -4.08 24.41 -10.57
C GLU A 90 -2.93 23.48 -10.22
N VAL A 91 -3.23 22.22 -9.93
CA VAL A 91 -2.21 21.20 -9.66
C VAL A 91 -1.30 21.01 -10.88
N ARG A 92 -1.86 20.99 -12.09
CA ARG A 92 -1.09 20.91 -13.34
C ARG A 92 -0.06 22.04 -13.44
N LYS A 93 -0.43 23.28 -13.11
CA LYS A 93 0.52 24.41 -13.11
C LYS A 93 1.62 24.23 -12.08
N GLN A 94 1.28 23.72 -10.89
CA GLN A 94 2.25 23.52 -9.82
C GLN A 94 3.33 22.50 -10.19
N ILE A 95 2.94 21.39 -10.85
CA ILE A 95 3.85 20.24 -11.07
C ILE A 95 4.54 20.25 -12.45
N SER A 96 4.03 21.03 -13.43
CA SER A 96 4.47 20.94 -14.84
C SER A 96 5.95 21.23 -15.10
N ALA A 97 6.64 21.90 -14.19
CA ALA A 97 8.05 22.18 -14.31
C ALA A 97 8.98 21.02 -13.85
N THR A 98 8.44 20.08 -13.05
CA THR A 98 9.24 19.06 -12.35
C THR A 98 8.78 17.63 -12.63
N VAL A 99 7.52 17.45 -13.02
CA VAL A 99 6.89 16.14 -13.22
C VAL A 99 6.73 15.85 -14.71
N ASP A 100 6.99 14.62 -15.15
CA ASP A 100 6.75 14.17 -16.52
C ASP A 100 5.24 14.09 -16.78
N MET A 101 4.70 15.14 -17.39
CA MET A 101 3.27 15.32 -17.63
C MET A 101 2.66 14.32 -18.61
N ASP A 102 3.45 13.65 -19.44
CA ASP A 102 2.98 12.61 -20.37
C ASP A 102 2.47 11.38 -19.59
N ASN A 103 3.04 11.15 -18.40
CA ASN A 103 2.67 10.07 -17.51
C ASN A 103 1.60 10.45 -16.47
N VAL A 104 1.10 11.71 -16.45
CA VAL A 104 0.09 12.13 -15.47
C VAL A 104 -1.32 12.02 -16.01
N ARG A 105 -2.21 11.49 -15.18
CA ARG A 105 -3.66 11.47 -15.37
C ARG A 105 -4.33 12.24 -14.24
N PHE A 106 -5.37 12.99 -14.55
CA PHE A 106 -6.12 13.76 -13.54
C PHE A 106 -7.55 13.27 -13.44
N LEU A 107 -8.00 13.06 -12.20
CA LEU A 107 -9.41 12.91 -11.89
C LEU A 107 -9.88 14.14 -11.12
N LYS A 108 -10.83 14.87 -11.69
CA LYS A 108 -11.52 15.94 -10.97
C LYS A 108 -12.52 15.33 -10.00
N CYS A 109 -12.23 15.39 -8.70
CA CYS A 109 -13.07 14.85 -7.64
C CYS A 109 -12.88 15.66 -6.36
N GLU A 110 -13.98 15.94 -5.65
CA GLU A 110 -13.92 16.44 -4.29
C GLU A 110 -13.35 15.35 -3.37
N THR A 111 -12.51 15.73 -2.42
CA THR A 111 -11.88 14.84 -1.45
C THR A 111 -12.03 15.40 -0.04
N ASN A 112 -11.94 14.52 0.98
CA ASN A 112 -11.84 14.95 2.37
C ASN A 112 -10.37 15.17 2.74
N ASP A 113 -9.48 14.22 2.35
CA ASP A 113 -8.05 14.30 2.65
C ASP A 113 -7.21 13.53 1.59
N THR A 114 -5.97 13.20 1.91
CA THR A 114 -4.92 12.79 0.96
C THR A 114 -4.54 11.31 1.03
N TRP A 115 -5.13 10.53 1.90
CA TRP A 115 -4.69 9.19 2.29
C TRP A 115 -5.14 8.12 1.27
N ALA A 116 -4.57 8.20 0.06
CA ALA A 116 -4.92 7.35 -1.07
C ALA A 116 -4.78 5.85 -0.77
N ARG A 117 -3.85 5.47 0.10
CA ARG A 117 -3.66 4.08 0.53
C ARG A 117 -4.92 3.49 1.13
N ASP A 118 -5.68 4.28 1.90
CA ASP A 118 -6.75 3.78 2.72
C ASP A 118 -8.12 3.86 2.06
N HIS A 119 -8.31 4.79 1.13
CA HIS A 119 -9.55 4.91 0.37
C HIS A 119 -9.47 4.42 -1.09
N GLY A 120 -8.27 4.09 -1.58
CA GLY A 120 -8.08 3.58 -2.94
C GLY A 120 -8.58 2.13 -3.10
N ALA A 121 -8.93 1.75 -4.35
CA ALA A 121 -9.40 0.40 -4.62
C ALA A 121 -8.34 -0.66 -4.37
N VAL A 122 -8.66 -1.67 -3.57
CA VAL A 122 -7.84 -2.88 -3.47
C VAL A 122 -8.06 -3.72 -4.73
N THR A 123 -7.00 -4.01 -5.47
CA THR A 123 -7.12 -4.62 -6.80
C THR A 123 -6.74 -6.10 -6.79
N MET A 124 -7.69 -6.95 -7.14
CA MET A 124 -7.46 -8.37 -7.47
C MET A 124 -7.14 -8.53 -8.95
N VAL A 125 -6.38 -9.55 -9.30
CA VAL A 125 -6.08 -9.90 -10.71
C VAL A 125 -6.40 -11.36 -10.99
N ASP A 126 -6.89 -11.62 -12.21
CA ASP A 126 -7.15 -12.96 -12.72
C ASP A 126 -6.94 -13.01 -14.25
N THR A 127 -7.30 -14.15 -14.87
CA THR A 127 -7.18 -14.37 -16.32
C THR A 127 -8.08 -13.46 -17.17
N GLU A 128 -9.11 -12.86 -16.58
CA GLU A 128 -10.03 -11.92 -17.25
C GLU A 128 -9.62 -10.46 -17.07
N GLY A 129 -8.62 -10.21 -16.23
CA GLY A 129 -8.07 -8.89 -15.92
C GLY A 129 -8.29 -8.42 -14.49
N PRO A 130 -8.04 -7.13 -14.21
CA PRO A 130 -8.15 -6.59 -12.86
C PRO A 130 -9.60 -6.45 -12.39
N SER A 131 -9.80 -6.62 -11.09
CA SER A 131 -11.03 -6.35 -10.35
C SER A 131 -10.76 -5.34 -9.25
N LEU A 132 -11.45 -4.20 -9.31
CA LEU A 132 -11.31 -3.08 -8.38
C LEU A 132 -12.33 -3.25 -7.25
N LEU A 133 -11.88 -3.67 -6.09
CA LEU A 133 -12.70 -3.85 -4.91
C LEU A 133 -12.78 -2.53 -4.15
N ASP A 134 -13.98 -1.96 -4.09
CA ASP A 134 -14.25 -0.68 -3.45
C ASP A 134 -14.85 -0.93 -2.06
N PHE A 135 -14.00 -0.86 -1.04
CA PHE A 135 -14.37 -1.03 0.36
C PHE A 135 -14.78 0.29 1.00
N THR A 136 -15.49 0.24 2.12
CA THR A 136 -15.74 1.44 2.90
C THR A 136 -14.47 1.85 3.64
N PHE A 137 -14.03 3.08 3.39
CA PHE A 137 -13.14 3.82 4.26
C PHE A 137 -13.99 4.65 5.22
N ASN A 138 -13.81 4.47 6.53
CA ASN A 138 -14.63 5.16 7.53
C ASN A 138 -13.83 6.14 8.42
N GLY A 139 -12.70 6.65 7.90
CA GLY A 139 -11.85 7.59 8.62
C GLY A 139 -11.20 6.94 9.85
N TRP A 140 -10.60 5.76 9.67
CA TRP A 140 -9.85 4.99 10.67
C TRP A 140 -10.67 4.69 11.94
N GLY A 141 -11.87 4.20 11.76
CA GLY A 141 -12.76 3.87 12.87
C GLY A 141 -13.58 5.07 13.34
N LEU A 142 -14.10 5.89 12.42
CA LEU A 142 -14.99 7.03 12.65
C LEU A 142 -14.30 8.24 13.34
N LYS A 143 -12.99 8.37 13.21
CA LYS A 143 -12.23 9.51 13.76
C LYS A 143 -12.31 10.75 12.86
N PHE A 144 -12.43 10.55 11.53
CA PHE A 144 -12.39 11.61 10.51
C PHE A 144 -13.50 11.44 9.48
N THR A 145 -13.82 12.52 8.77
CA THR A 145 -14.79 12.55 7.68
C THR A 145 -14.21 11.82 6.45
N SER A 146 -15.02 11.01 5.74
CA SER A 146 -14.56 10.20 4.61
C SER A 146 -15.61 10.06 3.48
N ASP A 147 -16.68 10.84 3.52
CA ASP A 147 -17.81 10.72 2.59
C ASP A 147 -17.46 11.07 1.14
N LYS A 148 -16.51 11.99 0.92
CA LYS A 148 -16.01 12.35 -0.41
C LYS A 148 -15.00 11.32 -0.91
N ASP A 149 -14.07 10.89 -0.05
CA ASP A 149 -13.00 9.93 -0.39
C ASP A 149 -13.57 8.59 -0.82
N ASN A 150 -14.65 8.12 -0.16
CA ASN A 150 -15.39 6.92 -0.56
C ASN A 150 -16.02 6.98 -1.96
N GLN A 151 -16.02 8.12 -2.65
CA GLN A 151 -16.55 8.25 -4.01
C GLN A 151 -15.46 8.15 -5.07
N ILE A 152 -14.18 8.27 -4.70
CA ILE A 152 -13.06 8.41 -5.64
C ILE A 152 -12.95 7.21 -6.56
N THR A 153 -12.91 5.99 -6.02
CA THR A 153 -12.79 4.75 -6.80
C THR A 153 -13.89 4.64 -7.86
N ARG A 154 -15.15 4.80 -7.46
CA ARG A 154 -16.29 4.73 -8.40
C ARG A 154 -16.19 5.81 -9.48
N ARG A 155 -15.86 7.06 -9.12
CA ARG A 155 -15.73 8.15 -10.08
C ARG A 155 -14.58 7.94 -11.06
N ALA A 156 -13.45 7.37 -10.58
CA ALA A 156 -12.32 7.04 -11.46
C ALA A 156 -12.66 5.95 -12.47
N VAL A 157 -13.50 4.98 -12.09
CA VAL A 157 -14.02 3.94 -12.99
C VAL A 157 -15.03 4.53 -13.97
N GLU A 158 -15.98 5.35 -13.52
CA GLU A 158 -16.97 6.04 -14.37
C GLU A 158 -16.30 6.98 -15.39
N ALA A 159 -15.20 7.64 -15.02
CA ALA A 159 -14.39 8.48 -15.89
C ALA A 159 -13.45 7.68 -16.82
N GLU A 160 -13.49 6.35 -16.75
CA GLU A 160 -12.63 5.44 -17.49
C GLU A 160 -11.11 5.63 -17.29
N ILE A 161 -10.69 6.25 -16.20
CA ILE A 161 -9.28 6.39 -15.79
C ILE A 161 -8.78 5.10 -15.17
N LEU A 162 -9.57 4.49 -14.26
CA LEU A 162 -9.33 3.15 -13.76
C LEU A 162 -10.12 2.13 -14.57
N LYS A 163 -9.41 1.13 -15.08
CA LYS A 163 -9.96 0.03 -15.89
C LYS A 163 -9.97 -1.25 -15.08
N GLY A 164 -11.04 -2.02 -15.20
CA GLY A 164 -11.25 -3.27 -14.50
C GLY A 164 -12.71 -3.50 -14.18
N ARG A 165 -13.00 -4.64 -13.56
CA ARG A 165 -14.35 -4.92 -13.04
C ARG A 165 -14.52 -4.20 -11.71
N TYR A 166 -15.42 -3.24 -11.65
CA TYR A 166 -15.78 -2.61 -10.38
C TYR A 166 -16.57 -3.59 -9.52
N ILE A 167 -16.10 -3.83 -8.30
CA ILE A 167 -16.76 -4.70 -7.32
C ILE A 167 -17.03 -3.90 -6.06
N ASN A 168 -18.32 -3.63 -5.82
CA ASN A 168 -18.77 -2.96 -4.61
C ASN A 168 -18.58 -3.86 -3.39
N ARG A 169 -17.78 -3.41 -2.42
CA ARG A 169 -17.52 -4.02 -1.10
C ARG A 169 -17.85 -3.05 0.05
N LEU A 170 -18.65 -2.02 -0.21
CA LEU A 170 -19.02 -0.98 0.77
C LEU A 170 -19.75 -1.49 2.01
N GLY A 171 -20.09 -2.77 2.10
CA GLY A 171 -20.61 -3.40 3.32
C GLY A 171 -19.53 -3.85 4.31
N PHE A 172 -18.25 -3.63 4.01
CA PHE A 172 -17.11 -3.99 4.86
C PHE A 172 -16.11 -2.84 4.90
N VAL A 173 -15.68 -2.47 6.10
CA VAL A 173 -14.65 -1.43 6.30
C VAL A 173 -13.28 -2.05 6.17
N LEU A 174 -12.47 -1.54 5.24
CA LEU A 174 -11.09 -1.98 5.05
C LEU A 174 -10.25 -0.86 4.46
N GLU A 175 -9.18 -0.54 5.12
CA GLU A 175 -8.12 0.36 4.66
C GLU A 175 -7.00 -0.43 3.98
N GLY A 176 -6.46 0.09 2.86
CA GLY A 176 -5.35 -0.56 2.16
C GLY A 176 -4.08 -0.67 2.99
N GLY A 177 -3.83 0.30 3.89
CA GLY A 177 -2.68 0.29 4.80
C GLY A 177 -2.77 -0.77 5.92
N SER A 178 -3.97 -1.31 6.17
CA SER A 178 -4.19 -2.35 7.17
C SER A 178 -3.81 -3.76 6.71
N ILE A 179 -3.48 -3.96 5.43
CA ILE A 179 -3.20 -5.28 4.84
C ILE A 179 -1.92 -5.29 3.99
N GLU A 180 -1.19 -6.41 4.07
CA GLU A 180 -0.03 -6.72 3.22
C GLU A 180 -0.21 -8.09 2.57
N SER A 181 0.07 -8.20 1.26
CA SER A 181 -0.05 -9.44 0.50
C SER A 181 1.31 -9.92 -0.02
N ASP A 182 1.58 -11.22 0.11
CA ASP A 182 2.75 -11.85 -0.53
C ASP A 182 2.50 -12.23 -2.00
N GLY A 183 1.28 -12.02 -2.53
CA GLY A 183 0.88 -12.42 -3.88
C GLY A 183 0.74 -13.94 -4.08
N MET A 184 0.96 -14.73 -3.03
CA MET A 184 0.96 -16.20 -3.06
C MET A 184 -0.11 -16.82 -2.16
N GLY A 185 -1.00 -15.99 -1.60
CA GLY A 185 -2.12 -16.42 -0.75
C GLY A 185 -1.90 -16.19 0.74
N THR A 186 -0.86 -15.49 1.16
CA THR A 186 -0.69 -15.02 2.54
C THR A 186 -1.02 -13.54 2.65
N LEU A 187 -1.87 -13.18 3.60
CA LEU A 187 -2.11 -11.80 4.04
C LEU A 187 -1.47 -11.60 5.42
N LEU A 188 -0.85 -10.44 5.63
CA LEU A 188 -0.36 -10.00 6.93
C LEU A 188 -1.15 -8.77 7.36
N THR A 189 -1.57 -8.73 8.62
CA THR A 189 -2.37 -7.64 9.20
C THR A 189 -2.14 -7.54 10.70
N THR A 190 -2.72 -6.53 11.35
CA THR A 190 -2.69 -6.38 12.81
C THR A 190 -4.04 -6.70 13.44
N SER A 191 -4.02 -7.27 14.63
CA SER A 191 -5.23 -7.52 15.41
C SER A 191 -5.88 -6.22 15.90
N GLU A 192 -5.08 -5.23 16.28
CA GLU A 192 -5.57 -3.96 16.80
C GLU A 192 -6.43 -3.22 15.76
N CYS A 193 -5.96 -3.15 14.52
CA CYS A 193 -6.69 -2.48 13.44
C CYS A 193 -7.98 -3.23 13.06
N LEU A 194 -7.85 -4.48 12.60
CA LEU A 194 -9.01 -5.16 12.01
C LEU A 194 -10.05 -5.62 13.02
N LEU A 195 -9.69 -5.76 14.30
CA LEU A 195 -10.62 -6.09 15.38
C LEU A 195 -11.15 -4.86 16.12
N SER A 196 -10.78 -3.66 15.68
CA SER A 196 -11.30 -2.41 16.23
C SER A 196 -12.84 -2.38 16.13
N PRO A 197 -13.55 -2.10 17.25
CA PRO A 197 -15.01 -2.15 17.26
C PRO A 197 -15.67 -1.10 16.34
N ASN A 198 -14.94 -0.06 15.98
CA ASN A 198 -15.43 1.02 15.12
C ASN A 198 -15.31 0.73 13.62
N ARG A 199 -14.77 -0.44 13.23
CA ARG A 199 -14.72 -0.89 11.82
C ARG A 199 -15.81 -1.93 11.57
N ASN A 200 -15.51 -3.20 11.77
CA ASN A 200 -16.44 -4.31 11.54
C ASN A 200 -16.85 -4.97 12.87
N GLY A 201 -17.16 -4.17 13.90
CA GLY A 201 -17.37 -4.62 15.27
C GLY A 201 -18.50 -5.62 15.50
N GLN A 202 -19.34 -5.87 14.49
CA GLN A 202 -20.35 -6.94 14.50
C GLN A 202 -19.74 -8.32 14.19
N LEU A 203 -18.49 -8.38 13.67
CA LEU A 203 -17.79 -9.61 13.31
C LEU A 203 -16.66 -9.91 14.33
N ASN A 204 -16.45 -11.19 14.60
CA ASN A 204 -15.31 -11.65 15.38
C ASN A 204 -14.09 -11.96 14.47
N LYS A 205 -12.93 -12.28 15.08
CA LYS A 205 -11.70 -12.56 14.33
C LYS A 205 -11.84 -13.66 13.28
N VAL A 206 -12.57 -14.72 13.60
CA VAL A 206 -12.78 -15.87 12.67
C VAL A 206 -13.62 -15.43 11.47
N GLU A 207 -14.69 -14.68 11.71
CA GLU A 207 -15.58 -14.17 10.65
C GLU A 207 -14.86 -13.15 9.75
N ILE A 208 -14.03 -12.28 10.33
CA ILE A 208 -13.20 -11.35 9.55
C ILE A 208 -12.16 -12.12 8.70
N GLU A 209 -11.48 -13.11 9.28
CA GLU A 209 -10.52 -13.93 8.55
C GLU A 209 -11.18 -14.70 7.41
N GLU A 210 -12.35 -15.30 7.64
CA GLU A 210 -13.12 -16.01 6.62
C GLU A 210 -13.54 -15.06 5.48
N TYR A 211 -13.99 -13.85 5.81
CA TYR A 211 -14.31 -12.81 4.84
C TYR A 211 -13.10 -12.44 3.98
N LEU A 212 -11.95 -12.17 4.59
CA LEU A 212 -10.73 -11.82 3.89
C LEU A 212 -10.25 -12.99 3.00
N ARG A 213 -10.22 -14.20 3.54
CA ARG A 213 -9.80 -15.39 2.78
C ARG A 213 -10.70 -15.66 1.57
N SER A 214 -12.00 -15.54 1.74
CA SER A 214 -12.96 -15.74 0.64
C SER A 214 -12.90 -14.62 -0.40
N THR A 215 -12.71 -13.36 0.06
CA THR A 215 -12.68 -12.20 -0.82
C THR A 215 -11.41 -12.11 -1.65
N PHE A 216 -10.25 -12.39 -1.04
CA PHE A 216 -8.94 -12.27 -1.68
C PHE A 216 -8.36 -13.61 -2.14
N HIS A 217 -9.11 -14.72 -2.02
CA HIS A 217 -8.67 -16.08 -2.35
C HIS A 217 -7.38 -16.48 -1.62
N LEU A 218 -7.34 -16.22 -0.30
CA LEU A 218 -6.15 -16.48 0.51
C LEU A 218 -6.13 -17.92 1.05
N GLU A 219 -4.92 -18.44 1.20
CA GLU A 219 -4.65 -19.66 1.96
C GLU A 219 -4.68 -19.41 3.47
N ARG A 220 -4.24 -18.20 3.90
CA ARG A 220 -4.14 -17.84 5.31
C ARG A 220 -4.01 -16.34 5.55
N VAL A 221 -4.26 -15.95 6.80
CA VAL A 221 -3.97 -14.61 7.34
C VAL A 221 -2.99 -14.75 8.50
N LEU A 222 -1.91 -13.97 8.49
CA LEU A 222 -0.98 -13.81 9.60
C LEU A 222 -1.39 -12.56 10.38
N TRP A 223 -1.66 -12.73 11.65
CA TRP A 223 -2.10 -11.67 12.55
C TRP A 223 -0.95 -11.27 13.46
N LEU A 224 -0.51 -10.00 13.39
CA LEU A 224 0.35 -9.41 14.41
C LEU A 224 -0.52 -8.88 15.56
N ASP A 225 -0.22 -9.34 16.75
CA ASP A 225 -0.93 -8.96 17.98
C ASP A 225 -0.18 -7.87 18.76
N TYR A 226 1.04 -7.51 18.31
CA TYR A 226 1.95 -6.57 18.97
C TYR A 226 2.52 -5.58 17.97
N GLY A 227 2.97 -4.45 18.48
CA GLY A 227 3.55 -3.35 17.72
C GLY A 227 2.62 -2.16 17.64
N TYR A 228 3.16 -0.99 17.96
CA TYR A 228 2.49 0.30 17.76
C TYR A 228 3.54 1.39 17.55
N LEU A 229 3.10 2.54 17.08
CA LEU A 229 3.88 3.77 17.03
C LEU A 229 3.12 4.88 17.76
N ALA A 230 3.81 5.58 18.66
CA ALA A 230 3.24 6.75 19.32
C ALA A 230 2.90 7.82 18.25
N GLY A 231 1.71 8.39 18.35
CA GLY A 231 1.19 9.32 17.36
C GLY A 231 0.48 8.68 16.17
N ASP A 232 0.49 7.34 16.01
CA ASP A 232 -0.34 6.66 15.02
C ASP A 232 -1.81 6.72 15.42
N ASP A 233 -2.67 7.13 14.49
CA ASP A 233 -4.13 7.22 14.69
C ASP A 233 -4.92 6.20 13.85
N THR A 234 -4.22 5.27 13.19
CA THR A 234 -4.80 4.22 12.33
C THR A 234 -5.19 2.95 13.08
N ASP A 235 -4.90 2.85 14.38
CA ASP A 235 -4.96 1.63 15.19
C ASP A 235 -3.92 0.60 14.71
N SER A 236 -2.67 1.01 14.59
CA SER A 236 -1.50 0.17 14.24
C SER A 236 -1.63 -0.49 12.85
N HIS A 237 -1.79 0.30 11.78
CA HIS A 237 -1.71 -0.21 10.42
C HIS A 237 -0.43 -1.02 10.18
N ILE A 238 -0.55 -2.14 9.47
CA ILE A 238 0.59 -3.03 9.21
C ILE A 238 1.69 -2.36 8.38
N ASP A 239 1.34 -1.45 7.48
CA ASP A 239 2.27 -0.75 6.61
C ASP A 239 3.19 0.25 7.32
N THR A 240 2.90 0.55 8.60
CA THR A 240 3.78 1.35 9.47
C THR A 240 4.75 0.48 10.28
N LEU A 241 4.51 -0.83 10.36
CA LEU A 241 5.21 -1.77 11.26
C LEU A 241 6.02 -2.82 10.51
N ALA A 242 5.42 -3.54 9.56
CA ALA A 242 6.05 -4.66 8.87
C ALA A 242 5.51 -4.84 7.45
N ARG A 243 6.39 -5.08 6.47
CA ARG A 243 6.08 -5.15 5.05
C ARG A 243 6.67 -6.40 4.41
N PHE A 244 5.92 -7.06 3.54
CA PHE A 244 6.51 -8.06 2.67
C PHE A 244 7.44 -7.41 1.62
N CYS A 245 8.62 -8.01 1.42
CA CYS A 245 9.58 -7.63 0.37
C CYS A 245 9.72 -8.71 -0.71
N SER A 246 9.35 -9.93 -0.37
CA SER A 246 9.28 -11.11 -1.24
C SER A 246 8.39 -12.16 -0.55
N PRO A 247 8.04 -13.29 -1.21
CA PRO A 247 7.22 -14.33 -0.58
C PRO A 247 7.83 -14.96 0.68
N ASP A 248 9.11 -14.72 0.95
CA ASP A 248 9.86 -15.28 2.08
C ASP A 248 10.57 -14.24 2.95
N THR A 249 10.42 -12.95 2.67
CA THR A 249 11.15 -11.87 3.34
C THR A 249 10.19 -10.79 3.85
N ILE A 250 10.35 -10.43 5.13
CA ILE A 250 9.60 -9.33 5.77
C ILE A 250 10.61 -8.30 6.29
N ALA A 251 10.42 -7.03 5.92
CA ALA A 251 11.06 -5.88 6.57
C ALA A 251 10.16 -5.39 7.71
N TYR A 252 10.74 -5.00 8.83
CA TYR A 252 9.98 -4.56 10.02
C TYR A 252 10.76 -3.51 10.81
N VAL A 253 10.05 -2.66 11.53
CA VAL A 253 10.66 -1.62 12.39
C VAL A 253 11.21 -2.27 13.66
N GLN A 254 12.48 -2.00 13.99
CA GLN A 254 13.14 -2.48 15.19
C GLN A 254 13.53 -1.32 16.09
N CYS A 255 13.02 -1.29 17.31
CA CYS A 255 13.51 -0.41 18.37
C CYS A 255 14.63 -1.12 19.15
N ARG A 256 15.81 -0.49 19.25
CA ARG A 256 16.97 -1.03 19.99
C ARG A 256 17.21 -0.33 21.32
N ASP A 257 16.63 0.84 21.55
CA ASP A 257 16.75 1.54 22.81
C ASP A 257 15.74 0.99 23.83
N VAL A 258 16.23 0.29 24.84
CA VAL A 258 15.42 -0.32 25.91
C VAL A 258 14.68 0.73 26.76
N ASN A 259 15.04 2.00 26.65
CA ASN A 259 14.38 3.09 27.36
C ASN A 259 13.32 3.80 26.52
N ASP A 260 13.22 3.48 25.22
CA ASP A 260 12.19 4.04 24.35
C ASP A 260 10.83 3.40 24.64
N GLU A 261 9.78 4.18 24.62
CA GLU A 261 8.40 3.73 24.88
C GLU A 261 7.92 2.62 23.95
N HIS A 262 8.50 2.51 22.73
CA HIS A 262 8.14 1.47 21.76
C HIS A 262 8.89 0.15 21.95
N TYR A 263 9.96 0.13 22.78
CA TYR A 263 10.86 -1.03 22.86
C TYR A 263 10.10 -2.32 23.15
N GLU A 264 9.29 -2.33 24.19
CA GLU A 264 8.60 -3.55 24.65
C GLU A 264 7.66 -4.09 23.54
N GLU A 265 6.83 -3.24 22.95
CA GLU A 265 5.84 -3.66 21.93
C GLU A 265 6.51 -4.05 20.62
N LEU A 266 7.51 -3.29 20.12
CA LEU A 266 8.24 -3.65 18.92
C LEU A 266 9.12 -4.88 19.11
N HIS A 267 9.65 -5.12 20.30
CA HIS A 267 10.37 -6.35 20.63
C HIS A 267 9.42 -7.57 20.62
N ARG A 268 8.24 -7.46 21.22
CA ARG A 268 7.21 -8.52 21.17
C ARG A 268 6.75 -8.80 19.73
N MET A 269 6.60 -7.76 18.92
CA MET A 269 6.31 -7.90 17.48
C MET A 269 7.42 -8.69 16.77
N GLU A 270 8.70 -8.36 17.02
CA GLU A 270 9.82 -9.09 16.45
C GLU A 270 9.80 -10.57 16.86
N GLU A 271 9.59 -10.88 18.13
CA GLU A 271 9.48 -12.26 18.60
C GLU A 271 8.30 -13.00 17.94
N GLN A 272 7.17 -12.33 17.74
CA GLN A 272 6.05 -12.93 17.04
C GLN A 272 6.36 -13.15 15.54
N LEU A 273 7.00 -12.20 14.85
CA LEU A 273 7.45 -12.37 13.46
C LEU A 273 8.37 -13.58 13.27
N LYS A 274 9.26 -13.87 14.23
CA LYS A 274 10.12 -15.05 14.23
C LYS A 274 9.35 -16.38 14.30
N THR A 275 8.12 -16.36 14.79
CA THR A 275 7.25 -17.56 14.83
C THR A 275 6.57 -17.84 13.49
N PHE A 276 6.42 -16.84 12.63
CA PHE A 276 5.73 -16.98 11.36
C PHE A 276 6.52 -17.88 10.39
N ARG A 277 5.78 -18.59 9.56
CA ARG A 277 6.36 -19.49 8.56
C ARG A 277 5.79 -19.15 7.20
N THR A 278 6.57 -19.36 6.15
CA THR A 278 6.11 -19.29 4.76
C THR A 278 5.08 -20.39 4.47
N LEU A 279 4.45 -20.37 3.31
CA LEU A 279 3.56 -21.47 2.87
C LEU A 279 4.32 -22.81 2.72
N ALA A 280 5.64 -22.75 2.51
CA ALA A 280 6.50 -23.93 2.47
C ALA A 280 6.91 -24.44 3.88
N GLY A 281 6.50 -23.76 4.96
CA GLY A 281 6.84 -24.12 6.34
C GLY A 281 8.18 -23.59 6.84
N GLU A 282 8.91 -22.81 6.01
CA GLU A 282 10.19 -22.22 6.40
C GLU A 282 10.01 -20.90 7.15
N PRO A 283 10.95 -20.51 8.04
CA PRO A 283 10.90 -19.20 8.67
C PRO A 283 11.07 -18.09 7.64
N TYR A 284 10.40 -16.94 7.86
CA TYR A 284 10.67 -15.75 7.07
C TYR A 284 12.07 -15.21 7.33
N ARG A 285 12.71 -14.70 6.29
CA ARG A 285 13.87 -13.83 6.42
C ARG A 285 13.41 -12.48 6.92
N LEU A 286 13.85 -12.09 8.11
CA LEU A 286 13.49 -10.81 8.73
C LEU A 286 14.59 -9.78 8.49
N LEU A 287 14.21 -8.59 8.02
CA LEU A 287 15.10 -7.45 7.78
C LEU A 287 14.69 -6.30 8.72
N ALA A 288 15.54 -6.01 9.68
CA ALA A 288 15.27 -4.97 10.67
C ALA A 288 15.56 -3.58 10.09
N LEU A 289 14.52 -2.77 9.90
CA LEU A 289 14.64 -1.34 9.62
C LEU A 289 14.92 -0.59 10.93
N PRO A 290 15.74 0.46 10.91
CA PRO A 290 15.95 1.24 12.11
C PRO A 290 14.65 1.95 12.52
N MET A 291 14.46 2.17 13.80
CA MET A 291 13.48 3.13 14.27
C MET A 291 14.03 4.53 14.08
N ALA A 292 13.18 5.47 13.63
CA ALA A 292 13.55 6.87 13.58
C ALA A 292 13.76 7.42 15.00
N ASP A 293 14.76 8.29 15.16
CA ASP A 293 14.91 9.06 16.40
C ASP A 293 13.65 9.88 16.64
N LYS A 294 13.33 10.11 17.90
CA LYS A 294 12.13 10.82 18.33
C LYS A 294 11.98 12.18 17.63
N ILE A 295 10.86 12.35 16.92
CA ILE A 295 10.43 13.62 16.34
C ILE A 295 9.17 14.04 17.07
N GLU A 296 9.12 15.28 17.50
CA GLU A 296 7.97 15.83 18.24
C GLU A 296 7.44 17.11 17.57
N ALA A 297 6.14 17.29 17.60
CA ALA A 297 5.47 18.54 17.29
C ALA A 297 4.36 18.78 18.31
N GLU A 298 4.23 20.03 18.77
CA GLU A 298 3.19 20.45 19.74
C GLU A 298 3.15 19.65 21.05
N GLY A 299 4.29 18.98 21.38
CA GLY A 299 4.42 18.16 22.60
C GLY A 299 4.03 16.70 22.43
N GLU A 300 3.66 16.27 21.22
CA GLU A 300 3.34 14.90 20.88
C GLU A 300 4.43 14.29 19.98
N ARG A 301 4.70 12.98 20.16
CA ARG A 301 5.62 12.23 19.31
C ARG A 301 4.93 11.90 17.99
N LEU A 302 5.64 12.13 16.89
CA LEU A 302 5.15 11.84 15.55
C LEU A 302 5.55 10.42 15.11
N PRO A 303 4.69 9.70 14.33
CA PRO A 303 4.89 8.30 13.96
C PRO A 303 5.85 8.15 12.76
N ALA A 304 7.10 8.57 12.91
CA ALA A 304 8.12 8.41 11.88
C ALA A 304 8.56 6.94 11.76
N THR A 305 8.39 6.35 10.59
CA THR A 305 8.72 4.94 10.33
C THR A 305 9.28 4.72 8.93
N TYR A 306 10.37 3.97 8.81
CA TYR A 306 10.95 3.57 7.54
C TYR A 306 10.23 2.37 6.89
N ALA A 307 9.27 1.72 7.58
CA ALA A 307 8.43 0.68 6.99
C ALA A 307 7.41 1.23 5.99
N ASN A 308 7.13 2.52 6.04
CA ASN A 308 6.12 3.16 5.18
C ASN A 308 6.69 3.52 3.78
N PHE A 309 7.34 2.54 3.12
CA PHE A 309 7.92 2.67 1.78
C PHE A 309 6.94 2.20 0.70
N LEU A 310 7.07 2.74 -0.51
CA LEU A 310 6.32 2.35 -1.71
C LEU A 310 7.21 1.53 -2.64
N ILE A 311 6.76 0.34 -3.04
CA ILE A 311 7.43 -0.49 -4.05
C ILE A 311 6.83 -0.15 -5.41
N MET A 312 7.70 0.14 -6.39
CA MET A 312 7.37 0.42 -7.78
C MET A 312 8.09 -0.56 -8.71
N ASN A 313 7.84 -0.49 -10.02
CA ASN A 313 8.40 -1.46 -10.99
C ASN A 313 9.94 -1.58 -10.95
N ASP A 314 10.68 -0.50 -10.76
CA ASP A 314 12.15 -0.48 -10.78
C ASP A 314 12.77 0.35 -9.64
N ALA A 315 11.95 0.86 -8.73
CA ALA A 315 12.39 1.64 -7.59
C ALA A 315 11.59 1.31 -6.32
N VAL A 316 12.19 1.62 -5.17
CA VAL A 316 11.49 1.69 -3.89
C VAL A 316 11.66 3.11 -3.37
N LEU A 317 10.55 3.83 -3.22
CA LEU A 317 10.55 5.12 -2.55
C LEU A 317 10.41 4.89 -1.05
N TYR A 318 11.29 5.47 -0.26
CA TYR A 318 11.21 5.34 1.20
C TYR A 318 11.24 6.71 1.87
N PRO A 319 10.52 6.87 2.99
CA PRO A 319 10.50 8.13 3.72
C PRO A 319 11.86 8.40 4.37
N THR A 320 12.33 9.63 4.32
CA THR A 320 13.46 10.14 5.10
C THR A 320 13.00 11.21 6.06
N TYR A 321 13.72 11.35 7.18
CA TYR A 321 13.31 12.23 8.26
C TYR A 321 14.41 13.22 8.68
N ASN A 322 15.38 13.49 7.78
CA ASN A 322 16.57 14.32 8.06
C ASN A 322 17.41 13.76 9.22
N GLN A 323 17.54 12.45 9.27
CA GLN A 323 18.35 11.69 10.22
C GLN A 323 19.39 10.86 9.44
N PRO A 324 20.53 11.46 9.04
CA PRO A 324 21.42 10.88 8.04
C PRO A 324 21.88 9.45 8.31
N GLU A 325 22.12 9.09 9.57
CA GLU A 325 22.53 7.73 9.96
C GLU A 325 21.38 6.74 9.80
N ASN A 326 20.18 7.07 10.30
CA ASN A 326 18.99 6.21 10.20
C ASN A 326 18.49 6.16 8.76
N ASP A 327 18.44 7.30 8.04
CA ASP A 327 18.03 7.37 6.64
C ASP A 327 18.94 6.47 5.76
N MET A 328 20.28 6.51 5.99
CA MET A 328 21.23 5.66 5.28
C MET A 328 21.08 4.19 5.64
N HIS A 329 20.93 3.87 6.93
CA HIS A 329 20.73 2.49 7.39
C HIS A 329 19.44 1.89 6.81
N ALA A 330 18.33 2.64 6.80
CA ALA A 330 17.09 2.21 6.15
C ALA A 330 17.31 1.93 4.66
N LYS A 331 18.02 2.82 3.94
CA LYS A 331 18.40 2.61 2.55
C LYS A 331 19.17 1.32 2.32
N GLU A 332 20.17 1.02 3.16
CA GLU A 332 20.97 -0.20 3.06
C GLU A 332 20.13 -1.46 3.27
N VAL A 333 19.22 -1.45 4.25
CA VAL A 333 18.30 -2.58 4.51
C VAL A 333 17.36 -2.79 3.33
N LEU A 334 16.79 -1.71 2.78
CA LEU A 334 15.92 -1.79 1.61
C LEU A 334 16.69 -2.24 0.36
N GLN A 335 17.94 -1.83 0.18
CA GLN A 335 18.78 -2.33 -0.92
C GLN A 335 19.07 -3.84 -0.81
N MET A 336 19.17 -4.39 0.42
CA MET A 336 19.27 -5.84 0.63
C MET A 336 17.96 -6.58 0.33
N ALA A 337 16.81 -5.93 0.57
CA ALA A 337 15.49 -6.46 0.26
C ALA A 337 15.22 -6.44 -1.25
N PHE A 338 15.60 -5.34 -1.92
CA PHE A 338 15.32 -5.05 -3.32
C PHE A 338 16.62 -4.80 -4.12
N PRO A 339 17.46 -5.82 -4.35
CA PRO A 339 18.81 -5.64 -4.92
C PRO A 339 18.83 -5.12 -6.36
N LYS A 340 17.70 -5.17 -7.07
CA LYS A 340 17.56 -4.72 -8.46
C LYS A 340 16.84 -3.38 -8.60
N HIS A 341 16.29 -2.84 -7.52
CA HIS A 341 15.55 -1.58 -7.51
C HIS A 341 16.47 -0.43 -7.12
N GLU A 342 16.19 0.74 -7.64
CA GLU A 342 16.74 1.99 -7.14
C GLU A 342 16.06 2.34 -5.81
N ILE A 343 16.83 2.63 -4.76
CA ILE A 343 16.29 3.02 -3.46
C ILE A 343 16.38 4.54 -3.33
N VAL A 344 15.22 5.19 -3.38
CA VAL A 344 15.08 6.65 -3.45
C VAL A 344 14.45 7.19 -2.17
N GLY A 345 15.19 8.04 -1.45
CA GLY A 345 14.67 8.71 -0.26
C GLY A 345 13.85 9.95 -0.61
N VAL A 346 12.72 10.13 0.06
CA VAL A 346 11.88 11.32 -0.03
C VAL A 346 11.68 11.90 1.37
N ASP A 347 11.91 13.20 1.54
CA ASP A 347 11.70 13.88 2.83
C ASP A 347 10.21 13.94 3.16
N CYS A 348 9.80 13.14 4.14
CA CYS A 348 8.42 12.99 4.58
C CYS A 348 8.13 13.65 5.93
N ARG A 349 9.01 14.55 6.41
CA ARG A 349 8.78 15.28 7.67
C ARG A 349 7.49 16.11 7.66
N ALA A 350 7.05 16.54 6.48
CA ALA A 350 5.75 17.20 6.34
C ALA A 350 4.60 16.24 6.64
N LEU A 351 4.66 15.00 6.10
CA LEU A 351 3.57 14.03 6.18
C LEU A 351 3.30 13.55 7.60
N ILE A 352 4.36 13.27 8.38
CA ILE A 352 4.20 12.76 9.76
C ILE A 352 3.52 13.76 10.72
N LYS A 353 3.43 15.05 10.35
CA LYS A 353 2.70 16.05 11.12
C LYS A 353 1.18 15.82 11.13
N GLN A 354 0.68 15.03 10.19
CA GLN A 354 -0.69 14.54 10.12
C GLN A 354 -0.72 13.00 10.25
N HIS A 355 0.18 12.45 11.05
CA HIS A 355 0.20 11.08 11.55
C HIS A 355 0.43 9.98 10.50
N GLY A 356 0.67 10.30 9.22
CA GLY A 356 0.99 9.33 8.16
C GLY A 356 2.33 9.60 7.48
N SER A 357 2.71 8.77 6.49
CA SER A 357 3.96 8.94 5.74
C SER A 357 3.77 8.59 4.26
N LEU A 358 4.85 8.22 3.54
CA LEU A 358 4.91 8.09 2.09
C LEU A 358 3.93 7.05 1.52
N HIS A 359 3.88 5.86 2.10
CA HIS A 359 2.99 4.79 1.65
C HIS A 359 1.52 5.16 1.85
N CYS A 360 1.20 5.80 2.97
CA CYS A 360 -0.16 6.21 3.31
C CYS A 360 -0.79 7.16 2.29
N VAL A 361 0.00 8.02 1.62
CA VAL A 361 -0.51 8.95 0.60
C VAL A 361 -0.52 8.36 -0.82
N THR A 362 -0.10 7.11 -0.99
CA THR A 362 0.04 6.45 -2.29
C THR A 362 -0.81 5.20 -2.39
N MET A 363 -1.39 4.90 -3.57
CA MET A 363 -2.04 3.63 -3.87
C MET A 363 -1.58 3.13 -5.21
N GLN A 364 -0.87 2.01 -5.23
CA GLN A 364 -0.42 1.35 -6.47
C GLN A 364 -1.55 0.56 -7.13
N TYR A 365 -1.50 0.50 -8.45
CA TYR A 365 -2.43 -0.29 -9.24
C TYR A 365 -1.70 -1.27 -10.15
N PRO A 366 -2.07 -2.56 -10.16
CA PRO A 366 -1.49 -3.56 -11.05
C PRO A 366 -1.59 -3.17 -12.51
N ILE A 367 -0.78 -3.84 -13.34
CA ILE A 367 -0.73 -3.60 -14.78
C ILE A 367 -2.13 -3.66 -15.43
N GLY A 368 -2.43 -2.70 -16.29
CA GLY A 368 -3.69 -2.63 -17.03
C GLY A 368 -4.81 -1.87 -16.32
N VAL A 369 -4.61 -1.38 -15.09
CA VAL A 369 -5.61 -0.60 -14.34
C VAL A 369 -5.61 0.87 -14.74
N ILE A 370 -4.49 1.60 -14.61
CA ILE A 370 -4.39 2.99 -15.06
C ILE A 370 -4.04 3.03 -16.55
N ARG A 371 -4.64 3.99 -17.32
CA ARG A 371 -4.40 4.18 -18.75
C ARG A 371 -4.06 5.62 -19.11
#